data_7fe3f276beb8a307d9bd67a008fdacad
#
_entry.id   7fe3f276beb8a307d9bd67a008fdacad
#
_cell.length_a   1.000
_cell.length_b   1.000
_cell.length_c   1.000
_cell.angle_alpha   90.00
_cell.angle_beta   90.00
_cell.angle_gamma   90.00
#
_symmetry.space_group_name_H-M   'P 1'
#
loop_
_entity.id
_entity.type
_entity.pdbx_description
1 polymer ?
#
loop_
_entity_poly.entity_id
_entity_poly.type
_entity_poly.pdbx_seq_one_letter_code
_entity_poly.pdbx_strand_id
1 'polypeptide(L)'
;TSDNALLKMTTDAEYNLAHRYPDGKVTVDVTQLDLHELGLMPQPMKRPLAFNLSAEARQNRVFTHLTSGDMKLNLSARSGVNPLISQSTHFMDVLMKQIDEKALNHAELREALPTAILSFSAGKENPLAYFLATKNISYHDVSMKFGTAPDWGINGKAAVHALKMDTLQLDTIFFTVKQDTTLMKL
;
A
#
# COMPACT_ATOMS: atom_id res chain seq x y z
N THR A 1 -22.36 22.82 -6.09
CA THR A 1 -21.68 21.86 -7.01
C THR A 1 -20.32 22.44 -7.31
N SER A 2 -19.26 21.93 -6.66
CA SER A 2 -17.91 22.34 -7.02
C SER A 2 -17.54 21.68 -8.34
N ASP A 3 -17.26 22.47 -9.34
CA ASP A 3 -16.85 22.03 -10.69
C ASP A 3 -15.43 21.42 -10.72
N ASN A 4 -14.84 21.14 -9.55
CA ASN A 4 -13.41 20.86 -9.41
C ASN A 4 -13.05 19.40 -9.16
N ALA A 5 -14.00 18.51 -8.90
CA ALA A 5 -13.73 17.08 -8.72
C ALA A 5 -14.40 16.26 -9.83
N LEU A 6 -13.60 15.72 -10.73
CA LEU A 6 -14.07 14.74 -11.73
C LEU A 6 -13.73 13.32 -11.22
N LEU A 7 -14.75 12.68 -10.67
CA LEU A 7 -14.71 11.29 -10.22
C LEU A 7 -15.50 10.43 -11.19
N LYS A 8 -14.83 9.45 -11.79
CA LYS A 8 -15.49 8.39 -12.55
C LYS A 8 -15.28 7.06 -11.83
N MET A 9 -16.37 6.39 -11.49
CA MET A 9 -16.35 5.06 -10.89
C MET A 9 -17.08 4.09 -11.78
N THR A 10 -16.44 2.96 -12.10
CA THR A 10 -17.04 1.85 -12.82
C THR A 10 -16.94 0.62 -11.93
N THR A 11 -18.05 -0.08 -11.76
CA THR A 11 -18.13 -1.29 -10.95
C THR A 11 -18.71 -2.41 -11.79
N ASP A 12 -18.02 -3.52 -11.82
CA ASP A 12 -18.50 -4.80 -12.34
C ASP A 12 -18.32 -5.81 -11.21
N ALA A 13 -19.41 -6.13 -10.53
CA ALA A 13 -19.35 -6.93 -9.31
C ALA A 13 -20.45 -7.98 -9.32
N GLU A 14 -20.07 -9.22 -9.03
CA GLU A 14 -20.95 -10.34 -8.81
C GLU A 14 -20.73 -10.87 -7.39
N TYR A 15 -21.80 -11.33 -6.77
CA TYR A 15 -21.70 -12.03 -5.50
C TYR A 15 -22.17 -13.48 -5.67
N ASN A 16 -21.25 -14.40 -5.50
CA ASN A 16 -21.58 -15.82 -5.60
C ASN A 16 -22.27 -16.29 -4.33
N LEU A 17 -23.59 -16.41 -4.39
CA LEU A 17 -24.43 -16.82 -3.27
C LEU A 17 -24.15 -18.24 -2.78
N ALA A 18 -23.76 -19.15 -3.67
CA ALA A 18 -23.47 -20.53 -3.33
C ALA A 18 -22.19 -20.66 -2.50
N HIS A 19 -21.19 -19.86 -2.82
CA HIS A 19 -19.88 -19.90 -2.18
C HIS A 19 -19.59 -18.71 -1.27
N ARG A 20 -20.52 -17.75 -1.18
CA ARG A 20 -20.45 -16.57 -0.30
C ARG A 20 -19.17 -15.73 -0.45
N TYR A 21 -18.68 -15.54 -1.65
CA TYR A 21 -17.57 -14.63 -1.91
C TYR A 21 -17.93 -13.55 -2.93
N PRO A 22 -17.36 -12.34 -2.79
CA PRO A 22 -17.47 -11.32 -3.83
C PRO A 22 -16.56 -11.67 -5.01
N ASP A 23 -17.07 -11.46 -6.22
CA ASP A 23 -16.34 -11.57 -7.47
C ASP A 23 -16.61 -10.32 -8.29
N GLY A 24 -15.57 -9.69 -8.83
CA GLY A 24 -15.77 -8.49 -9.61
C GLY A 24 -14.56 -7.60 -9.71
N LYS A 25 -14.76 -6.49 -10.40
CA LYS A 25 -13.77 -5.45 -10.61
C LYS A 25 -14.37 -4.08 -10.33
N VAL A 26 -13.63 -3.26 -9.61
CA VAL A 26 -13.93 -1.85 -9.37
C VAL A 26 -12.81 -1.02 -9.97
N THR A 27 -13.15 -0.01 -10.75
CA THR A 27 -12.21 0.98 -11.26
C THR A 27 -12.70 2.37 -10.84
N VAL A 28 -11.79 3.14 -10.27
CA VAL A 28 -12.03 4.52 -9.84
C VAL A 28 -11.01 5.42 -10.52
N ASP A 29 -11.49 6.32 -11.34
CA ASP A 29 -10.70 7.38 -11.97
C ASP A 29 -11.02 8.71 -11.31
N VAL A 30 -9.99 9.33 -10.76
CA VAL A 30 -10.05 10.69 -10.22
C VAL A 30 -9.11 11.55 -11.03
N THR A 31 -9.66 12.52 -11.76
CA THR A 31 -8.85 13.41 -12.60
C THR A 31 -8.47 14.69 -11.87
N GLN A 32 -9.27 15.10 -10.90
CA GLN A 32 -9.02 16.30 -10.12
C GLN A 32 -9.73 16.22 -8.78
N LEU A 33 -8.96 16.19 -7.69
CA LEU A 33 -9.48 16.15 -6.32
C LEU A 33 -8.66 17.08 -5.44
N ASP A 34 -9.30 18.10 -4.88
CA ASP A 34 -8.71 18.93 -3.84
C ASP A 34 -9.19 18.48 -2.47
N LEU A 35 -8.26 17.97 -1.63
CA LEU A 35 -8.56 17.51 -0.28
C LEU A 35 -9.02 18.63 0.65
N HIS A 36 -8.73 19.90 0.33
CA HIS A 36 -9.25 21.05 1.06
C HIS A 36 -10.77 21.16 0.90
N GLU A 37 -11.28 20.96 -0.31
CA GLU A 37 -12.73 20.98 -0.57
C GLU A 37 -13.48 19.87 0.17
N LEU A 38 -12.80 18.78 0.49
CA LEU A 38 -13.34 17.70 1.31
C LEU A 38 -13.18 17.93 2.83
N GLY A 39 -12.61 19.07 3.23
CA GLY A 39 -12.34 19.39 4.64
C GLY A 39 -11.20 18.57 5.26
N LEU A 40 -10.41 17.84 4.45
CA LEU A 40 -9.32 16.99 4.92
C LEU A 40 -7.98 17.75 5.02
N MET A 41 -7.89 18.93 4.42
CA MET A 41 -6.71 19.80 4.51
C MET A 41 -7.12 21.23 4.84
N PRO A 42 -6.31 21.98 5.65
CA PRO A 42 -6.64 23.35 6.05
C PRO A 42 -6.47 24.38 4.93
N GLN A 43 -5.74 24.04 3.88
CA GLN A 43 -5.45 24.93 2.75
C GLN A 43 -5.64 24.23 1.40
N PRO A 44 -6.04 24.96 0.34
CA PRO A 44 -6.15 24.41 -1.00
C PRO A 44 -4.85 23.80 -1.49
N MET A 45 -4.96 22.69 -2.20
CA MET A 45 -3.81 22.01 -2.79
C MET A 45 -3.27 22.80 -3.98
N LYS A 46 -1.97 23.04 -4.03
CA LYS A 46 -1.32 23.66 -5.21
C LYS A 46 -1.46 22.80 -6.47
N ARG A 47 -1.58 21.49 -6.28
CA ARG A 47 -1.80 20.50 -7.35
C ARG A 47 -2.88 19.53 -6.86
N PRO A 48 -4.06 19.53 -7.48
CA PRO A 48 -5.09 18.54 -7.16
C PRO A 48 -4.60 17.11 -7.38
N LEU A 49 -5.14 16.19 -6.62
CA LEU A 49 -4.83 14.78 -6.77
C LEU A 49 -5.50 14.23 -8.05
N ALA A 50 -4.74 13.47 -8.80
CA ALA A 50 -5.24 12.65 -9.88
C ALA A 50 -4.75 11.23 -9.67
N PHE A 51 -5.64 10.24 -9.70
CA PHE A 51 -5.26 8.84 -9.54
C PHE A 51 -6.24 7.90 -10.26
N ASN A 52 -5.71 6.76 -10.64
CA ASN A 52 -6.49 5.63 -11.10
C ASN A 52 -6.29 4.47 -10.11
N LEU A 53 -7.41 3.92 -9.64
CA LEU A 53 -7.45 2.73 -8.79
C LEU A 53 -8.24 1.64 -9.52
N SER A 54 -7.64 0.48 -9.69
CA SER A 54 -8.31 -0.73 -10.15
C SER A 54 -8.16 -1.81 -9.10
N ALA A 55 -9.27 -2.36 -8.64
CA ALA A 55 -9.29 -3.49 -7.71
C ALA A 55 -10.12 -4.62 -8.33
N GLU A 56 -9.56 -5.81 -8.37
CA GLU A 56 -10.21 -7.02 -8.85
C GLU A 56 -10.18 -8.07 -7.75
N ALA A 57 -11.34 -8.65 -7.47
CA ALA A 57 -11.52 -9.75 -6.54
C ALA A 57 -12.05 -10.99 -7.26
N ARG A 58 -11.46 -12.13 -6.95
CA ARG A 58 -11.92 -13.45 -7.38
C ARG A 58 -11.91 -14.37 -6.15
N GLN A 59 -12.50 -15.54 -6.27
CA GLN A 59 -12.64 -16.50 -5.17
C GLN A 59 -11.37 -16.66 -4.32
N ASN A 60 -10.23 -16.76 -4.97
CA ASN A 60 -8.94 -17.06 -4.34
C ASN A 60 -7.83 -16.08 -4.72
N ARG A 61 -8.18 -14.90 -5.20
CA ARG A 61 -7.23 -13.88 -5.60
C ARG A 61 -7.81 -12.47 -5.47
N VAL A 62 -7.01 -11.58 -4.90
CA VAL A 62 -7.26 -10.13 -4.93
C VAL A 62 -6.09 -9.46 -5.61
N PHE A 63 -6.38 -8.55 -6.50
CA PHE A 63 -5.40 -7.73 -7.17
C PHE A 63 -5.83 -6.26 -7.10
N THR A 64 -4.93 -5.39 -6.68
CA THR A 64 -5.16 -3.94 -6.64
C THR A 64 -4.02 -3.21 -7.32
N HIS A 65 -4.35 -2.26 -8.15
CA HIS A 65 -3.41 -1.39 -8.84
C HIS A 65 -3.83 0.06 -8.66
N LEU A 66 -2.94 0.88 -8.11
CA LEU A 66 -3.12 2.31 -7.94
C LEU A 66 -1.99 3.04 -8.66
N THR A 67 -2.35 4.05 -9.46
CA THR A 67 -1.39 4.96 -10.07
C THR A 67 -1.77 6.41 -9.78
N SER A 68 -0.78 7.27 -9.55
CA SER A 68 -0.95 8.70 -9.38
C SER A 68 0.34 9.43 -9.76
N GLY A 69 0.34 10.10 -10.92
CA GLY A 69 1.57 10.59 -11.53
C GLY A 69 2.52 9.42 -11.84
N ASP A 70 3.76 9.52 -11.38
CA ASP A 70 4.77 8.47 -11.51
C ASP A 70 4.75 7.44 -10.35
N MET A 71 3.84 7.61 -9.38
CA MET A 71 3.62 6.64 -8.30
C MET A 71 2.79 5.45 -8.77
N LYS A 72 3.22 4.26 -8.39
CA LYS A 72 2.53 2.99 -8.65
C LYS A 72 2.53 2.13 -7.39
N LEU A 73 1.36 1.62 -7.03
CA LEU A 73 1.18 0.65 -5.96
C LEU A 73 0.45 -0.57 -6.51
N ASN A 74 0.99 -1.75 -6.29
CA ASN A 74 0.35 -3.00 -6.65
C ASN A 74 0.29 -3.89 -5.42
N LEU A 75 -0.88 -4.46 -5.17
CA LEU A 75 -1.11 -5.51 -4.20
C LEU A 75 -1.67 -6.73 -4.93
N SER A 76 -1.09 -7.89 -4.68
CA SER A 76 -1.60 -9.17 -5.17
C SER A 76 -1.64 -10.15 -4.00
N ALA A 77 -2.81 -10.67 -3.69
CA ALA A 77 -3.00 -11.69 -2.65
C ALA A 77 -3.53 -12.99 -3.26
N ARG A 78 -3.07 -14.13 -2.73
CA ARG A 78 -3.52 -15.48 -3.11
C ARG A 78 -4.62 -15.96 -2.17
N SER A 79 -5.62 -15.11 -1.96
CA SER A 79 -6.82 -15.42 -1.16
C SER A 79 -7.97 -14.56 -1.66
N GLY A 80 -9.20 -14.93 -1.35
CA GLY A 80 -10.35 -14.06 -1.57
C GLY A 80 -10.33 -12.85 -0.63
N VAL A 81 -11.25 -11.90 -0.85
CA VAL A 81 -11.32 -10.65 -0.07
C VAL A 81 -11.50 -10.93 1.42
N ASN A 82 -12.49 -11.75 1.79
CA ASN A 82 -12.79 -12.02 3.20
C ASN A 82 -11.62 -12.69 3.95
N PRO A 83 -10.99 -13.76 3.42
CA PRO A 83 -9.79 -14.31 4.04
C PRO A 83 -8.63 -13.31 4.12
N LEU A 84 -8.42 -12.49 3.09
CA LEU A 84 -7.36 -11.48 3.10
C LEU A 84 -7.58 -10.46 4.22
N ILE A 85 -8.79 -9.93 4.36
CA ILE A 85 -9.12 -8.98 5.43
C ILE A 85 -8.94 -9.64 6.79
N SER A 86 -9.52 -10.83 7.00
CA SER A 86 -9.43 -11.55 8.27
C SER A 86 -7.98 -11.85 8.67
N GLN A 87 -7.15 -12.35 7.75
CA GLN A 87 -5.73 -12.60 8.00
C GLN A 87 -4.96 -11.31 8.28
N SER A 88 -5.23 -10.24 7.53
CA SER A 88 -4.57 -8.96 7.76
C SER A 88 -4.94 -8.36 9.11
N THR A 89 -6.20 -8.44 9.53
CA THR A 89 -6.65 -8.00 10.85
C THR A 89 -5.98 -8.83 11.94
N HIS A 90 -6.00 -10.15 11.81
CA HIS A 90 -5.34 -11.05 12.77
C HIS A 90 -3.83 -10.75 12.89
N PHE A 91 -3.14 -10.55 11.78
CA PHE A 91 -1.73 -10.15 11.79
C PHE A 91 -1.50 -8.84 12.55
N MET A 92 -2.35 -7.84 12.32
CA MET A 92 -2.25 -6.55 13.03
C MET A 92 -2.50 -6.71 14.52
N ASP A 93 -3.46 -7.53 14.93
CA ASP A 93 -3.75 -7.80 16.34
C ASP A 93 -2.55 -8.48 17.04
N VAL A 94 -1.95 -9.49 16.39
CA VAL A 94 -0.75 -10.16 16.89
C VAL A 94 0.43 -9.20 16.98
N LEU A 95 0.64 -8.37 15.95
CA LEU A 95 1.72 -7.38 15.92
C LEU A 95 1.56 -6.34 17.04
N MET A 96 0.37 -5.76 17.18
CA MET A 96 0.11 -4.74 18.21
C MET A 96 0.26 -5.30 19.62
N LYS A 97 -0.25 -6.52 19.87
CA LYS A 97 -0.05 -7.22 21.13
C LYS A 97 1.45 -7.36 21.47
N GLN A 98 2.27 -7.80 20.51
CA GLN A 98 3.70 -7.98 20.73
C GLN A 98 4.45 -6.66 20.94
N ILE A 99 4.01 -5.58 20.28
CA ILE A 99 4.55 -4.24 20.53
C ILE A 99 4.25 -3.78 21.95
N ASP A 100 3.02 -3.97 22.43
CA ASP A 100 2.60 -3.59 23.79
C ASP A 100 3.33 -4.41 24.86
N GLU A 101 3.52 -5.70 24.61
CA GLU A 101 4.27 -6.62 25.48
C GLU A 101 5.79 -6.41 25.40
N LYS A 102 6.29 -5.58 24.46
CA LYS A 102 7.72 -5.40 24.15
C LYS A 102 8.47 -6.72 23.94
N ALA A 103 7.78 -7.70 23.41
CA ALA A 103 8.28 -9.04 23.15
C ALA A 103 7.99 -9.40 21.68
N LEU A 104 8.97 -9.96 20.99
CA LEU A 104 8.84 -10.35 19.60
C LEU A 104 8.84 -11.87 19.44
N ASN A 105 7.69 -12.44 19.07
CA ASN A 105 7.55 -13.83 18.70
C ASN A 105 7.45 -13.99 17.19
N HIS A 106 8.57 -14.25 16.56
CA HIS A 106 8.68 -14.40 15.10
C HIS A 106 7.82 -15.51 14.52
N ALA A 107 7.64 -16.60 15.24
CA ALA A 107 6.84 -17.73 14.76
C ALA A 107 5.36 -17.36 14.69
N GLU A 108 4.82 -16.77 15.76
CA GLU A 108 3.44 -16.32 15.83
C GLU A 108 3.12 -15.25 14.77
N LEU A 109 4.02 -14.24 14.63
CA LEU A 109 3.87 -13.24 13.57
C LEU A 109 3.87 -13.86 12.17
N ARG A 110 4.75 -14.82 11.92
CA ARG A 110 4.82 -15.48 10.62
C ARG A 110 3.56 -16.27 10.29
N GLU A 111 3.04 -17.04 11.26
CA GLU A 111 1.80 -17.81 11.08
C GLU A 111 0.57 -16.93 10.79
N ALA A 112 0.56 -15.71 11.33
CA ALA A 112 -0.50 -14.74 11.10
C ALA A 112 -0.40 -14.01 9.75
N LEU A 113 0.70 -14.14 8.98
CA LEU A 113 0.90 -13.41 7.74
C LEU A 113 -0.11 -13.78 6.64
N PRO A 114 -0.70 -12.80 5.95
CA PRO A 114 -1.42 -13.07 4.71
C PRO A 114 -0.46 -13.48 3.59
N THR A 115 -0.92 -14.31 2.66
CA THR A 115 -0.15 -14.61 1.44
C THR A 115 -0.37 -13.50 0.42
N ALA A 116 0.56 -12.55 0.35
CA ALA A 116 0.44 -11.37 -0.50
C ALA A 116 1.80 -10.89 -1.02
N ILE A 117 1.76 -10.13 -2.11
CA ILE A 117 2.89 -9.38 -2.65
C ILE A 117 2.46 -7.93 -2.78
N LEU A 118 3.23 -7.04 -2.18
CA LEU A 118 3.10 -5.59 -2.29
C LEU A 118 4.30 -5.04 -3.06
N SER A 119 4.05 -4.23 -4.08
CA SER A 119 5.09 -3.44 -4.72
C SER A 119 4.67 -1.98 -4.82
N PHE A 120 5.61 -1.10 -4.57
CA PHE A 120 5.45 0.34 -4.63
C PHE A 120 6.64 0.95 -5.34
N SER A 121 6.38 1.94 -6.18
CA SER A 121 7.41 2.80 -6.76
C SER A 121 6.88 4.22 -6.91
N ALA A 122 7.73 5.20 -6.70
CA ALA A 122 7.40 6.61 -6.83
C ALA A 122 8.65 7.42 -7.21
N GLY A 123 8.53 8.29 -8.21
CA GLY A 123 9.52 9.29 -8.54
C GLY A 123 9.17 10.64 -7.91
N LYS A 124 9.36 11.73 -8.64
CA LYS A 124 9.16 13.11 -8.12
C LYS A 124 7.82 13.72 -8.45
N GLU A 125 7.08 13.15 -9.39
CA GLU A 125 5.84 13.73 -9.94
C GLU A 125 4.60 12.99 -9.45
N ASN A 126 4.39 12.98 -8.12
CA ASN A 126 3.27 12.31 -7.48
C ASN A 126 2.86 12.99 -6.17
N PRO A 127 1.67 12.69 -5.64
CA PRO A 127 1.17 13.30 -4.40
C PRO A 127 2.06 13.09 -3.18
N LEU A 128 2.73 11.94 -3.07
CA LEU A 128 3.65 11.66 -1.96
C LEU A 128 4.85 12.61 -2.00
N ALA A 129 5.47 12.80 -3.18
CA ALA A 129 6.58 13.72 -3.35
C ALA A 129 6.17 15.17 -3.03
N TYR A 130 4.99 15.59 -3.49
CA TYR A 130 4.46 16.92 -3.20
C TYR A 130 4.19 17.13 -1.72
N PHE A 131 3.61 16.14 -1.04
CA PHE A 131 3.38 16.20 0.39
C PHE A 131 4.70 16.27 1.17
N LEU A 132 5.68 15.43 0.85
CA LEU A 132 6.99 15.42 1.50
C LEU A 132 7.76 16.73 1.27
N ALA A 133 7.62 17.33 0.09
CA ALA A 133 8.23 18.65 -0.19
C ALA A 133 7.72 19.74 0.75
N THR A 134 6.47 19.67 1.24
CA THR A 134 5.95 20.61 2.26
C THR A 134 6.65 20.46 3.62
N LYS A 135 7.34 19.36 3.83
CA LYS A 135 8.12 19.04 5.04
C LYS A 135 9.64 19.17 4.80
N ASN A 136 10.06 19.83 3.73
CA ASN A 136 11.46 19.93 3.29
C ASN A 136 12.14 18.55 3.07
N ILE A 137 11.34 17.55 2.72
CA ILE A 137 11.82 16.21 2.37
C ILE A 137 11.67 16.01 0.88
N SER A 138 12.74 15.57 0.22
CA SER A 138 12.71 15.21 -1.20
C SER A 138 13.53 13.96 -1.45
N TYR A 139 13.23 13.26 -2.53
CA TYR A 139 13.93 12.07 -2.99
C TYR A 139 13.95 12.05 -4.53
N HIS A 140 14.81 11.24 -5.11
CA HIS A 140 14.81 11.03 -6.56
C HIS A 140 13.79 9.97 -6.95
N ASP A 141 13.87 8.80 -6.34
CA ASP A 141 12.89 7.72 -6.47
C ASP A 141 12.88 6.85 -5.21
N VAL A 142 11.75 6.19 -5.04
CA VAL A 142 11.51 5.20 -4.00
C VAL A 142 11.00 3.94 -4.66
N SER A 143 11.50 2.80 -4.27
CA SER A 143 10.99 1.51 -4.69
C SER A 143 10.93 0.54 -3.53
N MET A 144 9.88 -0.27 -3.46
CA MET A 144 9.80 -1.38 -2.54
C MET A 144 9.05 -2.55 -3.14
N LYS A 145 9.43 -3.75 -2.75
CA LYS A 145 8.73 -4.98 -3.06
C LYS A 145 8.84 -5.93 -1.88
N PHE A 146 7.70 -6.28 -1.30
CA PHE A 146 7.59 -7.21 -0.20
C PHE A 146 6.64 -8.33 -0.58
N GLY A 147 7.02 -9.54 -0.22
CA GLY A 147 6.14 -10.69 -0.24
C GLY A 147 5.99 -11.26 1.16
N THR A 148 4.81 -11.77 1.47
CA THR A 148 4.48 -12.39 2.75
C THR A 148 3.76 -13.70 2.56
N ALA A 149 4.05 -14.68 3.39
CA ALA A 149 3.27 -15.92 3.53
C ALA A 149 3.64 -16.65 4.82
N PRO A 150 2.73 -17.42 5.43
CA PRO A 150 3.03 -18.22 6.61
C PRO A 150 4.20 -19.19 6.40
N ASP A 151 4.30 -19.78 5.22
CA ASP A 151 5.31 -20.81 4.91
C ASP A 151 6.74 -20.29 4.88
N TRP A 152 6.93 -19.03 4.38
CA TRP A 152 8.28 -18.46 4.17
C TRP A 152 8.48 -17.08 4.79
N GLY A 153 7.49 -16.57 5.53
CA GLY A 153 7.60 -15.32 6.27
C GLY A 153 7.55 -14.05 5.42
N ILE A 154 8.28 -13.03 5.84
CA ILE A 154 8.39 -11.74 5.14
C ILE A 154 9.70 -11.71 4.38
N ASN A 155 9.62 -11.45 3.08
CA ASN A 155 10.79 -11.26 2.23
C ASN A 155 10.60 -10.02 1.36
N GLY A 156 11.61 -9.19 1.30
CA GLY A 156 11.51 -8.01 0.47
C GLY A 156 12.69 -7.08 0.55
N LYS A 157 12.58 -6.05 -0.24
CA LYS A 157 13.55 -4.98 -0.33
C LYS A 157 12.87 -3.64 -0.55
N ALA A 158 13.51 -2.60 -0.06
CA ALA A 158 13.17 -1.21 -0.35
C ALA A 158 14.44 -0.42 -0.64
N ALA A 159 14.32 0.58 -1.49
CA ALA A 159 15.39 1.52 -1.79
C ALA A 159 14.82 2.93 -1.89
N VAL A 160 15.57 3.91 -1.39
CA VAL A 160 15.31 5.33 -1.56
C VAL A 160 16.59 5.96 -2.08
N HIS A 161 16.50 6.65 -3.23
CA HIS A 161 17.65 7.29 -3.84
C HIS A 161 17.58 8.82 -3.65
N ALA A 162 18.76 9.41 -3.39
CA ALA A 162 18.98 10.84 -3.24
C ALA A 162 18.00 11.51 -2.26
N LEU A 163 17.85 10.91 -1.07
CA LEU A 163 17.01 11.47 -0.01
C LEU A 163 17.65 12.73 0.55
N LYS A 164 16.89 13.81 0.61
CA LYS A 164 17.26 15.07 1.26
C LYS A 164 16.23 15.42 2.30
N MET A 165 16.69 15.73 3.51
CA MET A 165 15.88 16.18 4.64
C MET A 165 16.63 17.33 5.32
N ASP A 166 16.15 18.56 5.12
CA ASP A 166 16.83 19.76 5.57
C ASP A 166 18.32 19.78 5.14
N THR A 167 19.26 19.65 6.08
CA THR A 167 20.69 19.61 5.83
C THR A 167 21.25 18.20 5.57
N LEU A 168 20.48 17.15 5.85
CA LEU A 168 20.90 15.77 5.66
C LEU A 168 20.69 15.37 4.18
N GLN A 169 21.73 14.84 3.56
CA GLN A 169 21.66 14.28 2.21
C GLN A 169 22.21 12.85 2.24
N LEU A 170 21.43 11.91 1.73
CA LEU A 170 21.79 10.51 1.63
C LEU A 170 21.63 10.05 0.17
N ASP A 171 22.68 9.49 -0.41
CA ASP A 171 22.67 9.07 -1.81
C ASP A 171 21.73 7.89 -2.03
N THR A 172 21.84 6.88 -1.20
CA THR A 172 20.97 5.70 -1.26
C THR A 172 20.80 5.10 0.12
N ILE A 173 19.53 4.83 0.45
CA ILE A 173 19.15 3.98 1.58
C ILE A 173 18.63 2.68 0.99
N PHE A 174 19.21 1.57 1.41
CA PHE A 174 18.78 0.25 0.99
C PHE A 174 18.37 -0.58 2.21
N PHE A 175 17.20 -1.17 2.15
CA PHE A 175 16.68 -2.04 3.19
C PHE A 175 16.29 -3.38 2.59
N THR A 176 16.71 -4.46 3.24
CA THR A 176 16.32 -5.83 2.87
C THR A 176 15.85 -6.56 4.10
N VAL A 177 14.72 -7.24 4.00
CA VAL A 177 14.27 -8.18 5.01
C VAL A 177 14.19 -9.57 4.38
N LYS A 178 14.69 -10.54 5.09
CA LYS A 178 14.57 -11.95 4.74
C LYS A 178 14.30 -12.76 6.00
N GLN A 179 13.13 -13.33 6.06
CA GLN A 179 12.72 -14.25 7.11
C GLN A 179 12.73 -15.67 6.55
N ASP A 180 13.32 -16.61 7.25
CA ASP A 180 13.15 -18.04 7.03
C ASP A 180 12.36 -18.66 8.20
N THR A 181 12.32 -19.98 8.29
CA THR A 181 11.57 -20.68 9.33
C THR A 181 12.13 -20.47 10.74
N THR A 182 13.36 -20.00 10.86
CA THR A 182 14.08 -19.90 12.15
C THR A 182 14.60 -18.50 12.46
N LEU A 183 14.88 -17.69 11.45
CA LEU A 183 15.59 -16.40 11.61
C LEU A 183 14.95 -15.30 10.75
N MET A 184 14.97 -14.08 11.26
CA MET A 184 14.75 -12.87 10.48
C MET A 184 16.09 -12.13 10.34
N LYS A 185 16.47 -11.79 9.09
CA LYS A 185 17.63 -10.97 8.75
C LYS A 185 17.14 -9.64 8.21
N LEU A 186 17.66 -8.55 8.76
CA LEU A 186 17.43 -7.17 8.36
C LEU A 186 18.64 -6.60 7.67
#